data_0923d611f02f245bd58b7878e4a1edd3
#
_entry.id   0923d611f02f245bd58b7878e4a1edd3
#
_cell.length_a   1.000
_cell.length_b   1.000
_cell.length_c   1.000
_cell.angle_alpha   90.00
_cell.angle_beta   90.00
_cell.angle_gamma   90.00
#
_symmetry.space_group_name_H-M   'P 1'
#
loop_
_entity.id
_entity.type
_entity.pdbx_description
1 polymer ?
#
loop_
_entity_poly.entity_id
_entity_poly.type
_entity_poly.pdbx_seq_one_letter_code
_entity_poly.pdbx_strand_id
1 'polypeptide(L)'
;MEEFNSLIKHCAQQFNTIPFCSNCVMSQCRRCSTNNCYNCLTHIHSIHTRDDHYACEKITYNYILKHGYRYVSEMAWAFLGVKNLFDLTLPINIASVGCGPSTELYGAAAVFRNSNLYYYGFDMNTVWMPIQQFNVNNFSHLPHVIQYYNSDFIEYVNDNNIRYDILVLNYFFSDFVKYRPQDCDVFIKELVSLIQEGRFTAVIINDVMLLYNAGTGYACMEKIAKMLKSSNQNYTFLFQRRHFAVPNQFQFEYGIKLRDNIGFTPIIQEAQSFNPFSTCGSIQLIIKTIKKQQP
;
A
#
# COMPACT_ATOMS: atom_id res chain seq x y z
N MET A 1 -16.91 -3.14 -4.56
CA MET A 1 -16.34 -2.01 -5.36
C MET A 1 -17.13 -0.71 -5.24
N GLU A 2 -18.33 -0.78 -4.70
CA GLU A 2 -19.09 0.41 -4.31
C GLU A 2 -18.35 1.23 -3.27
N GLU A 3 -17.73 0.58 -2.31
CA GLU A 3 -16.92 1.20 -1.25
C GLU A 3 -15.76 2.03 -1.83
N PHE A 4 -15.08 1.51 -2.86
CA PHE A 4 -13.99 2.25 -3.50
C PHE A 4 -14.52 3.46 -4.29
N ASN A 5 -15.61 3.30 -5.03
CA ASN A 5 -16.26 4.43 -5.69
C ASN A 5 -16.73 5.49 -4.69
N SER A 6 -17.25 5.06 -3.53
CA SER A 6 -17.63 5.95 -2.43
C SER A 6 -16.42 6.73 -1.90
N LEU A 7 -15.26 6.07 -1.70
CA LEU A 7 -14.03 6.75 -1.32
C LEU A 7 -13.62 7.81 -2.37
N ILE A 8 -13.64 7.45 -3.66
CA ILE A 8 -13.26 8.39 -4.73
C ILE A 8 -14.18 9.61 -4.76
N LYS A 9 -15.50 9.41 -4.63
CA LYS A 9 -16.47 10.52 -4.56
C LYS A 9 -16.22 11.40 -3.34
N HIS A 10 -16.00 10.79 -2.18
CA HIS A 10 -15.65 11.51 -0.97
C HIS A 10 -14.39 12.35 -1.15
N CYS A 11 -13.32 11.76 -1.68
CA CYS A 11 -12.07 12.46 -1.91
C CYS A 11 -12.23 13.62 -2.90
N ALA A 12 -13.00 13.44 -3.98
CA ALA A 12 -13.27 14.51 -4.94
C ALA A 12 -14.06 15.66 -4.30
N GLN A 13 -15.05 15.34 -3.49
CA GLN A 13 -15.83 16.33 -2.75
C GLN A 13 -14.95 17.11 -1.78
N GLN A 14 -14.18 16.43 -0.94
CA GLN A 14 -13.30 17.06 0.05
C GLN A 14 -12.22 17.91 -0.63
N PHE A 15 -11.59 17.41 -1.68
CA PHE A 15 -10.63 18.19 -2.45
C PHE A 15 -11.20 19.51 -2.97
N ASN A 16 -12.46 19.51 -3.41
CA ASN A 16 -13.12 20.71 -3.95
C ASN A 16 -13.61 21.66 -2.86
N THR A 17 -13.95 21.17 -1.66
CA THR A 17 -14.48 21.98 -0.56
C THR A 17 -13.39 22.61 0.30
N ILE A 18 -12.23 21.98 0.44
CA ILE A 18 -11.11 22.53 1.20
C ILE A 18 -10.56 23.77 0.48
N PRO A 19 -10.46 24.94 1.14
CA PRO A 19 -9.95 26.16 0.51
C PRO A 19 -8.52 25.98 -0.02
N PHE A 20 -8.21 26.76 -1.06
CA PHE A 20 -6.84 26.83 -1.52
C PHE A 20 -5.90 27.41 -0.43
N CYS A 21 -4.72 26.95 -0.45
CA CYS A 21 -3.52 27.13 0.38
C CYS A 21 -3.20 28.52 0.97
N SER A 22 -4.15 29.33 1.41
CA SER A 22 -3.83 30.58 2.14
C SER A 22 -2.99 30.34 3.40
N ASN A 23 -3.07 29.11 3.96
CA ASN A 23 -2.30 28.65 5.10
C ASN A 23 -1.49 27.38 4.77
N CYS A 24 -1.10 27.21 3.51
CA CYS A 24 -0.26 26.07 3.16
C CYS A 24 1.01 26.13 4.01
N VAL A 25 1.25 25.12 4.82
CA VAL A 25 2.51 24.92 5.58
C VAL A 25 3.71 25.02 4.63
N MET A 26 3.44 24.85 3.35
CA MET A 26 4.32 24.97 2.19
C MET A 26 4.41 26.38 1.61
N SER A 27 4.05 27.41 2.35
CA SER A 27 4.16 28.82 1.92
C SER A 27 5.60 29.20 1.47
N GLN A 28 6.58 28.41 1.83
CA GLN A 28 7.95 28.52 1.33
C GLN A 28 8.19 27.78 0.00
N CYS A 29 7.22 27.00 -0.48
CA CYS A 29 7.33 26.36 -1.76
C CYS A 29 7.16 27.38 -2.89
N ARG A 30 8.28 27.92 -3.38
CA ARG A 30 8.32 28.88 -4.51
C ARG A 30 7.65 28.34 -5.78
N ARG A 31 7.32 27.05 -5.86
CA ARG A 31 6.64 26.38 -6.98
C ARG A 31 5.13 26.29 -6.79
N CYS A 32 4.62 26.50 -5.59
CA CYS A 32 3.19 26.61 -5.30
C CYS A 32 2.61 28.02 -5.59
N SER A 33 3.36 28.91 -6.22
CA SER A 33 2.95 30.28 -6.54
C SER A 33 1.68 30.37 -7.40
N THR A 34 1.18 29.24 -7.90
CA THR A 34 0.00 29.17 -8.77
C THR A 34 -1.27 28.68 -8.04
N ASN A 35 -1.22 28.45 -6.72
CA ASN A 35 -2.34 27.85 -5.97
C ASN A 35 -2.90 26.55 -6.60
N ASN A 36 -2.07 25.83 -7.33
CA ASN A 36 -2.48 24.64 -8.07
C ASN A 36 -2.15 23.36 -7.29
N CYS A 37 -3.07 22.96 -6.41
CA CYS A 37 -2.97 21.75 -5.62
C CYS A 37 -2.91 20.44 -6.48
N TYR A 38 -3.38 20.48 -7.73
CA TYR A 38 -3.23 19.34 -8.65
C TYR A 38 -1.77 19.07 -8.98
N ASN A 39 -0.97 20.11 -9.14
CA ASN A 39 0.46 19.97 -9.45
C ASN A 39 1.32 19.72 -8.21
N CYS A 40 0.81 20.05 -7.02
CA CYS A 40 1.54 19.88 -5.78
C CYS A 40 1.96 18.43 -5.55
N LEU A 41 1.06 17.48 -5.79
CA LEU A 41 1.35 16.06 -5.67
C LEU A 41 2.46 15.59 -6.62
N THR A 42 2.52 16.13 -7.84
CA THR A 42 3.54 15.78 -8.84
C THR A 42 4.96 16.13 -8.38
N HIS A 43 5.06 17.13 -7.51
CA HIS A 43 6.32 17.65 -7.01
C HIS A 43 6.62 17.30 -5.55
N ILE A 44 5.76 16.49 -4.90
CA ILE A 44 5.86 16.20 -3.48
C ILE A 44 7.27 15.72 -3.09
N HIS A 45 7.85 14.82 -3.87
CA HIS A 45 9.19 14.28 -3.60
C HIS A 45 10.35 15.24 -3.92
N SER A 46 10.10 16.32 -4.65
CA SER A 46 11.14 17.28 -5.04
C SER A 46 11.06 18.61 -4.29
N ILE A 47 9.92 18.90 -3.66
CA ILE A 47 9.63 20.20 -3.04
C ILE A 47 9.73 20.11 -1.54
N HIS A 48 9.33 18.97 -0.96
CA HIS A 48 9.18 18.85 0.47
C HIS A 48 10.43 18.26 1.11
N THR A 49 10.83 18.91 2.17
CA THR A 49 11.79 18.36 3.10
C THR A 49 11.18 17.15 3.79
N ARG A 50 12.03 16.37 4.39
CA ARG A 50 11.76 15.05 4.97
C ARG A 50 10.49 14.96 5.84
N ASP A 51 10.18 16.04 6.57
CA ASP A 51 9.15 16.02 7.61
C ASP A 51 7.76 16.48 7.11
N ASP A 52 7.67 17.07 5.91
CA ASP A 52 6.46 17.73 5.40
C ASP A 52 5.78 16.97 4.25
N HIS A 53 6.16 15.73 4.03
CA HIS A 53 5.85 14.97 2.81
C HIS A 53 4.37 14.86 2.50
N TYR A 54 3.56 14.52 3.50
CA TYR A 54 2.11 14.45 3.44
C TYR A 54 1.47 15.28 4.56
N ALA A 55 1.96 16.50 4.78
CA ALA A 55 1.44 17.35 5.84
C ALA A 55 0.15 18.10 5.47
N CYS A 56 -0.28 18.02 4.21
CA CYS A 56 -1.45 18.74 3.70
C CYS A 56 -2.61 17.78 3.43
N GLU A 57 -3.73 17.96 4.12
CA GLU A 57 -4.94 17.15 3.94
C GLU A 57 -5.45 17.16 2.49
N LYS A 58 -5.38 18.28 1.79
CA LYS A 58 -5.80 18.39 0.39
C LYS A 58 -4.93 17.52 -0.53
N ILE A 59 -3.64 17.38 -0.24
CA ILE A 59 -2.75 16.47 -0.98
C ILE A 59 -3.14 15.02 -0.77
N THR A 60 -3.58 14.64 0.43
CA THR A 60 -3.99 13.24 0.69
C THR A 60 -5.19 12.83 -0.15
N TYR A 61 -6.17 13.71 -0.32
CA TYR A 61 -7.29 13.45 -1.23
C TYR A 61 -6.85 13.39 -2.69
N ASN A 62 -6.00 14.32 -3.14
CA ASN A 62 -5.45 14.28 -4.50
C ASN A 62 -4.64 13.00 -4.75
N TYR A 63 -3.89 12.54 -3.76
CA TYR A 63 -3.14 11.28 -3.84
C TYR A 63 -4.05 10.09 -4.15
N ILE A 64 -5.16 9.97 -3.47
CA ILE A 64 -6.14 8.90 -3.71
C ILE A 64 -6.77 9.03 -5.10
N LEU A 65 -7.18 10.24 -5.48
CA LEU A 65 -7.80 10.51 -6.78
C LEU A 65 -6.87 10.18 -7.94
N LYS A 66 -5.57 10.39 -7.76
CA LYS A 66 -4.56 10.13 -8.79
C LYS A 66 -4.05 8.70 -8.79
N HIS A 67 -3.77 8.14 -7.62
CA HIS A 67 -3.09 6.84 -7.49
C HIS A 67 -4.03 5.69 -7.09
N GLY A 68 -5.19 5.98 -6.52
CA GLY A 68 -6.05 4.98 -5.88
C GLY A 68 -6.41 3.80 -6.79
N TYR A 69 -6.86 4.06 -8.01
CA TYR A 69 -7.20 2.98 -8.96
C TYR A 69 -6.04 2.03 -9.21
N ARG A 70 -4.86 2.60 -9.43
CA ARG A 70 -3.64 1.85 -9.65
C ARG A 70 -3.30 0.98 -8.43
N TYR A 71 -3.24 1.57 -7.25
CA TYR A 71 -2.82 0.87 -6.03
C TYR A 71 -3.82 -0.20 -5.59
N VAL A 72 -5.11 0.08 -5.68
CA VAL A 72 -6.15 -0.93 -5.41
C VAL A 72 -6.00 -2.12 -6.36
N SER A 73 -5.73 -1.87 -7.66
CA SER A 73 -5.56 -2.93 -8.65
C SER A 73 -4.31 -3.75 -8.42
N GLU A 74 -3.19 -3.11 -8.14
CA GLU A 74 -1.92 -3.77 -7.84
C GLU A 74 -2.06 -4.68 -6.62
N MET A 75 -2.72 -4.18 -5.57
CA MET A 75 -2.93 -4.95 -4.36
C MET A 75 -3.95 -6.08 -4.54
N ALA A 76 -5.04 -5.86 -5.27
CA ALA A 76 -5.96 -6.95 -5.59
C ALA A 76 -5.26 -8.07 -6.38
N TRP A 77 -4.37 -7.71 -7.31
CA TRP A 77 -3.55 -8.69 -8.01
C TRP A 77 -2.64 -9.48 -7.09
N ALA A 78 -1.98 -8.81 -6.14
CA ALA A 78 -1.14 -9.47 -5.14
C ALA A 78 -1.94 -10.40 -4.22
N PHE A 79 -3.12 -9.97 -3.76
CA PHE A 79 -4.02 -10.80 -2.95
C PHE A 79 -4.52 -12.04 -3.71
N LEU A 80 -4.78 -11.95 -5.02
CA LEU A 80 -5.08 -13.13 -5.83
C LEU A 80 -3.95 -14.15 -5.79
N GLY A 81 -2.70 -13.70 -5.72
CA GLY A 81 -1.52 -14.56 -5.61
C GLY A 81 -1.47 -15.38 -4.32
N VAL A 82 -2.19 -14.97 -3.27
CA VAL A 82 -2.19 -15.66 -1.96
C VAL A 82 -3.56 -16.23 -1.59
N LYS A 83 -4.60 -15.93 -2.34
CA LYS A 83 -5.98 -16.29 -2.00
C LYS A 83 -6.16 -17.77 -1.65
N ASN A 84 -5.51 -18.65 -2.39
CA ASN A 84 -5.63 -20.10 -2.21
C ASN A 84 -4.94 -20.65 -0.94
N LEU A 85 -4.28 -19.79 -0.16
CA LEU A 85 -3.68 -20.18 1.13
C LEU A 85 -4.71 -20.18 2.27
N PHE A 86 -5.88 -19.60 2.07
CA PHE A 86 -6.85 -19.30 3.11
C PHE A 86 -8.17 -20.03 2.86
N ASP A 87 -8.79 -20.47 3.96
CA ASP A 87 -10.17 -20.90 3.96
C ASP A 87 -11.08 -19.64 3.97
N LEU A 88 -11.75 -19.42 2.87
CA LEU A 88 -12.57 -18.22 2.67
C LEU A 88 -13.88 -18.23 3.49
N THR A 89 -14.16 -19.28 4.21
CA THR A 89 -15.28 -19.34 5.18
C THR A 89 -14.91 -18.74 6.53
N LEU A 90 -13.60 -18.55 6.78
CA LEU A 90 -13.06 -17.97 8.01
C LEU A 90 -12.69 -16.49 7.79
N PRO A 91 -12.67 -15.70 8.87
CA PRO A 91 -12.12 -14.35 8.83
C PRO A 91 -10.64 -14.35 8.39
N ILE A 92 -10.25 -13.33 7.63
CA ILE A 92 -8.86 -13.12 7.20
C ILE A 92 -8.30 -11.89 7.91
N ASN A 93 -7.23 -12.11 8.68
CA ASN A 93 -6.57 -11.06 9.46
C ASN A 93 -5.44 -10.44 8.62
N ILE A 94 -5.55 -9.16 8.30
CA ILE A 94 -4.60 -8.42 7.48
C ILE A 94 -4.00 -7.30 8.30
N ALA A 95 -2.66 -7.28 8.41
CA ALA A 95 -1.92 -6.12 8.92
C ALA A 95 -1.31 -5.35 7.75
N SER A 96 -1.36 -4.02 7.78
CA SER A 96 -0.75 -3.15 6.78
C SER A 96 0.12 -2.10 7.44
N VAL A 97 1.39 -2.04 7.05
CA VAL A 97 2.40 -1.13 7.61
C VAL A 97 2.62 0.06 6.69
N GLY A 98 2.61 1.27 7.26
CA GLY A 98 2.59 2.50 6.48
C GLY A 98 1.36 2.56 5.60
N CYS A 99 0.21 2.21 6.16
CA CYS A 99 -1.02 1.97 5.39
C CYS A 99 -1.57 3.22 4.70
N GLY A 100 -1.19 4.41 5.16
CA GLY A 100 -1.68 5.68 4.61
C GLY A 100 -3.19 5.71 4.42
N PRO A 101 -3.68 5.86 3.19
CA PRO A 101 -5.10 5.85 2.86
C PRO A 101 -5.71 4.45 2.79
N SER A 102 -4.93 3.39 2.98
CA SER A 102 -5.36 1.98 2.97
C SER A 102 -6.02 1.53 1.67
N THR A 103 -5.39 1.85 0.54
CA THR A 103 -5.87 1.40 -0.77
C THR A 103 -5.87 -0.13 -0.90
N GLU A 104 -4.98 -0.82 -0.19
CA GLU A 104 -4.92 -2.28 -0.11
C GLU A 104 -6.15 -2.91 0.55
N LEU A 105 -6.81 -2.21 1.48
CA LEU A 105 -8.08 -2.67 2.07
C LEU A 105 -9.14 -2.90 0.98
N TYR A 106 -9.26 -1.99 0.03
CA TYR A 106 -10.19 -2.12 -1.10
C TYR A 106 -9.78 -3.24 -2.06
N GLY A 107 -8.48 -3.43 -2.25
CA GLY A 107 -7.93 -4.57 -3.00
C GLY A 107 -8.27 -5.90 -2.33
N ALA A 108 -8.10 -5.99 -1.02
CA ALA A 108 -8.46 -7.18 -0.23
C ALA A 108 -9.97 -7.46 -0.29
N ALA A 109 -10.81 -6.45 -0.08
CA ALA A 109 -12.27 -6.58 -0.15
C ALA A 109 -12.74 -7.05 -1.53
N ALA A 110 -12.08 -6.61 -2.61
CA ALA A 110 -12.40 -7.06 -3.96
C ALA A 110 -12.07 -8.55 -4.19
N VAL A 111 -11.02 -9.07 -3.57
CA VAL A 111 -10.54 -10.44 -3.76
C VAL A 111 -11.21 -11.42 -2.79
N PHE A 112 -11.37 -11.04 -1.55
CA PHE A 112 -11.89 -11.87 -0.46
C PHE A 112 -13.38 -11.59 -0.18
N ARG A 113 -14.18 -11.40 -1.23
CA ARG A 113 -15.61 -11.01 -1.15
C ARG A 113 -16.49 -11.87 -0.26
N ASN A 114 -16.12 -13.14 -0.09
CA ASN A 114 -16.89 -14.11 0.67
C ASN A 114 -16.35 -14.32 2.09
N SER A 115 -15.34 -13.55 2.49
CA SER A 115 -14.73 -13.66 3.81
C SER A 115 -14.89 -12.36 4.58
N ASN A 116 -15.00 -12.47 5.89
CA ASN A 116 -14.90 -11.32 6.76
C ASN A 116 -13.43 -10.86 6.81
N LEU A 117 -13.19 -9.57 6.64
CA LEU A 117 -11.85 -9.00 6.77
C LEU A 117 -11.69 -8.38 8.17
N TYR A 118 -10.61 -8.74 8.83
CA TYR A 118 -10.12 -8.08 10.02
C TYR A 118 -8.84 -7.34 9.62
N TYR A 119 -9.00 -6.04 9.34
CA TYR A 119 -7.94 -5.19 8.82
C TYR A 119 -7.38 -4.29 9.92
N TYR A 120 -6.08 -4.30 10.05
CA TYR A 120 -5.30 -3.55 11.05
C TYR A 120 -4.28 -2.68 10.32
N GLY A 121 -4.57 -1.40 10.17
CA GLY A 121 -3.70 -0.44 9.52
C GLY A 121 -2.79 0.27 10.53
N PHE A 122 -1.49 0.30 10.27
CA PHE A 122 -0.49 0.98 11.08
C PHE A 122 0.13 2.11 10.29
N ASP A 123 0.02 3.33 10.80
CA ASP A 123 0.65 4.51 10.20
C ASP A 123 0.94 5.56 11.26
N MET A 124 2.15 6.07 11.29
CA MET A 124 2.55 7.11 12.23
C MET A 124 2.13 8.52 11.76
N ASN A 125 1.73 8.67 10.50
CA ASN A 125 1.33 9.95 9.96
C ASN A 125 -0.16 10.21 10.13
N THR A 126 -0.50 11.06 11.09
CA THR A 126 -1.89 11.39 11.44
C THR A 126 -2.66 12.15 10.36
N VAL A 127 -2.02 12.65 9.32
CA VAL A 127 -2.69 13.33 8.20
C VAL A 127 -3.69 12.44 7.48
N TRP A 128 -3.52 11.12 7.57
CA TRP A 128 -4.41 10.14 6.97
C TRP A 128 -5.68 9.85 7.78
N MET A 129 -5.73 10.29 9.05
CA MET A 129 -6.85 9.99 9.96
C MET A 129 -8.24 10.31 9.38
N PRO A 130 -8.49 11.43 8.69
CA PRO A 130 -9.81 11.70 8.12
C PRO A 130 -10.24 10.65 7.10
N ILE A 131 -9.31 10.17 6.28
CA ILE A 131 -9.55 9.14 5.28
C ILE A 131 -9.72 7.77 5.94
N GLN A 132 -8.91 7.46 6.93
CA GLN A 132 -9.00 6.22 7.71
C GLN A 132 -10.35 6.13 8.44
N GLN A 133 -10.81 7.22 9.04
CA GLN A 133 -12.14 7.29 9.65
C GLN A 133 -13.25 7.12 8.62
N PHE A 134 -13.11 7.72 7.45
CA PHE A 134 -14.04 7.48 6.34
C PHE A 134 -14.07 6.01 5.96
N ASN A 135 -12.93 5.33 5.86
CA ASN A 135 -12.87 3.90 5.55
C ASN A 135 -13.63 3.06 6.59
N VAL A 136 -13.44 3.31 7.89
CA VAL A 136 -14.20 2.60 8.95
C VAL A 136 -15.70 2.74 8.72
N ASN A 137 -16.18 3.95 8.48
CA ASN A 137 -17.60 4.22 8.25
C ASN A 137 -18.10 3.59 6.94
N ASN A 138 -17.29 3.65 5.89
CA ASN A 138 -17.63 3.17 4.55
C ASN A 138 -17.79 1.64 4.50
N PHE A 139 -17.10 0.91 5.38
CA PHE A 139 -17.20 -0.55 5.50
C PHE A 139 -18.12 -1.01 6.63
N SER A 140 -18.71 -0.11 7.42
CA SER A 140 -19.49 -0.44 8.61
C SER A 140 -20.75 -1.27 8.33
N HIS A 141 -21.26 -1.27 7.11
CA HIS A 141 -22.42 -2.07 6.68
C HIS A 141 -22.05 -3.50 6.29
N LEU A 142 -20.77 -3.82 6.23
CA LEU A 142 -20.23 -5.15 5.92
C LEU A 142 -19.72 -5.84 7.20
N PRO A 143 -19.60 -7.15 7.22
CA PRO A 143 -19.12 -7.89 8.39
C PRO A 143 -17.58 -7.83 8.48
N HIS A 144 -17.01 -6.63 8.30
CA HIS A 144 -15.57 -6.37 8.37
C HIS A 144 -15.24 -5.64 9.66
N VAL A 145 -14.07 -5.91 10.22
CA VAL A 145 -13.48 -5.16 11.34
C VAL A 145 -12.30 -4.38 10.82
N ILE A 146 -12.37 -3.04 10.91
CA ILE A 146 -11.31 -2.17 10.42
C ILE A 146 -10.84 -1.31 11.59
N GLN A 147 -9.55 -1.41 11.89
CA GLN A 147 -8.90 -0.70 12.98
C GLN A 147 -7.62 -0.02 12.48
N TYR A 148 -7.34 1.16 13.01
CA TYR A 148 -6.14 1.92 12.71
C TYR A 148 -5.36 2.23 13.97
N TYR A 149 -4.04 2.13 13.88
CA TYR A 149 -3.10 2.37 14.96
C TYR A 149 -2.08 3.42 14.54
N ASN A 150 -1.97 4.47 15.35
CA ASN A 150 -0.90 5.45 15.21
C ASN A 150 0.28 5.01 16.10
N SER A 151 0.94 3.92 15.70
CA SER A 151 2.02 3.30 16.46
C SER A 151 3.02 2.60 15.54
N ASP A 152 4.20 2.33 16.05
CA ASP A 152 5.16 1.45 15.37
C ASP A 152 4.61 0.02 15.32
N PHE A 153 4.66 -0.56 14.13
CA PHE A 153 4.13 -1.90 13.87
C PHE A 153 4.95 -2.99 14.59
N ILE A 154 6.28 -2.88 14.54
CA ILE A 154 7.17 -3.91 15.09
C ILE A 154 7.02 -3.97 16.62
N GLU A 155 7.04 -2.81 17.26
CA GLU A 155 6.79 -2.72 18.71
C GLU A 155 5.41 -3.31 19.07
N TYR A 156 4.38 -2.91 18.34
CA TYR A 156 3.03 -3.39 18.62
C TYR A 156 2.89 -4.91 18.51
N VAL A 157 3.46 -5.54 17.48
CA VAL A 157 3.38 -6.99 17.27
C VAL A 157 4.18 -7.74 18.32
N ASN A 158 5.34 -7.23 18.73
CA ASN A 158 6.18 -7.82 19.77
C ASN A 158 5.47 -7.78 21.14
N ASP A 159 4.92 -6.63 21.50
CA ASP A 159 4.27 -6.43 22.81
C ASP A 159 3.01 -7.27 22.97
N ASN A 160 2.26 -7.46 21.89
CA ASN A 160 0.97 -8.14 21.94
C ASN A 160 1.00 -9.60 21.49
N ASN A 161 2.14 -10.12 21.03
CA ASN A 161 2.31 -11.50 20.54
C ASN A 161 1.26 -11.91 19.50
N ILE A 162 0.87 -11.00 18.61
CA ILE A 162 -0.20 -11.19 17.65
C ILE A 162 0.29 -11.91 16.39
N ARG A 163 -0.61 -12.67 15.77
CA ARG A 163 -0.42 -13.28 14.46
C ARG A 163 -1.46 -12.76 13.48
N TYR A 164 -1.02 -12.54 12.26
CA TYR A 164 -1.87 -12.15 11.15
C TYR A 164 -1.76 -13.17 10.01
N ASP A 165 -2.80 -13.28 9.22
CA ASP A 165 -2.78 -14.14 8.03
C ASP A 165 -1.92 -13.51 6.93
N ILE A 166 -2.08 -12.22 6.73
CA ILE A 166 -1.36 -11.48 5.68
C ILE A 166 -0.76 -10.21 6.27
N LEU A 167 0.53 -10.00 6.00
CA LEU A 167 1.20 -8.72 6.20
C LEU A 167 1.35 -8.02 4.86
N VAL A 168 1.03 -6.72 4.83
CA VAL A 168 1.15 -5.86 3.64
C VAL A 168 2.07 -4.69 3.90
N LEU A 169 2.98 -4.44 2.97
CA LEU A 169 3.79 -3.23 2.87
C LEU A 169 3.60 -2.66 1.46
N ASN A 170 2.72 -1.66 1.34
CA ASN A 170 2.34 -1.10 0.05
C ASN A 170 2.92 0.30 -0.13
N TYR A 171 3.88 0.47 -1.06
CA TYR A 171 4.64 1.70 -1.28
C TYR A 171 5.36 2.21 -0.02
N PHE A 172 5.81 1.29 0.81
CA PHE A 172 6.43 1.57 2.09
C PHE A 172 7.95 1.78 1.98
N PHE A 173 8.67 0.84 1.35
CA PHE A 173 10.13 0.86 1.37
C PHE A 173 10.73 2.00 0.57
N SER A 174 10.12 2.43 -0.53
CA SER A 174 10.61 3.56 -1.32
C SER A 174 10.66 4.85 -0.50
N ASP A 175 9.65 5.09 0.31
CA ASP A 175 9.58 6.24 1.20
C ASP A 175 10.43 6.00 2.47
N PHE A 176 10.36 4.82 3.06
CA PHE A 176 11.09 4.50 4.28
C PHE A 176 12.62 4.64 4.10
N VAL A 177 13.19 4.06 3.04
CA VAL A 177 14.62 4.20 2.75
C VAL A 177 15.01 5.64 2.43
N LYS A 178 14.13 6.38 1.77
CA LYS A 178 14.40 7.78 1.44
C LYS A 178 14.44 8.67 2.69
N TYR A 179 13.53 8.45 3.62
CA TYR A 179 13.34 9.33 4.77
C TYR A 179 13.98 8.82 6.05
N ARG A 180 14.16 7.51 6.19
CA ARG A 180 14.75 6.85 7.36
C ARG A 180 15.79 5.79 6.97
N PRO A 181 16.81 6.13 6.16
CA PRO A 181 17.76 5.15 5.65
C PRO A 181 18.53 4.42 6.76
N GLN A 182 18.80 5.10 7.87
CA GLN A 182 19.50 4.53 9.02
C GLN A 182 18.71 3.43 9.74
N ASP A 183 17.38 3.47 9.68
CA ASP A 183 16.50 2.54 10.39
C ASP A 183 16.12 1.33 9.52
N CYS A 184 16.38 1.42 8.21
CA CYS A 184 15.91 0.41 7.25
C CYS A 184 16.46 -0.98 7.51
N ASP A 185 17.74 -1.09 7.85
CA ASP A 185 18.40 -2.36 8.12
C ASP A 185 17.90 -3.02 9.40
N VAL A 186 17.60 -2.23 10.42
CA VAL A 186 17.01 -2.70 11.67
C VAL A 186 15.61 -3.21 11.39
N PHE A 187 14.77 -2.41 10.75
CA PHE A 187 13.40 -2.79 10.39
C PHE A 187 13.36 -4.08 9.57
N ILE A 188 14.23 -4.23 8.57
CA ILE A 188 14.29 -5.46 7.76
C ILE A 188 14.65 -6.67 8.60
N LYS A 189 15.61 -6.57 9.53
CA LYS A 189 16.00 -7.69 10.40
C LYS A 189 14.85 -8.11 11.32
N GLU A 190 14.18 -7.16 11.94
CA GLU A 190 13.04 -7.40 12.82
C GLU A 190 11.86 -8.00 12.05
N LEU A 191 11.54 -7.46 10.87
CA LEU A 191 10.53 -8.02 9.98
C LEU A 191 10.83 -9.47 9.60
N VAL A 192 12.08 -9.77 9.24
CA VAL A 192 12.51 -11.14 8.92
C VAL A 192 12.39 -12.06 10.14
N SER A 193 12.72 -11.58 11.35
CA SER A 193 12.52 -12.36 12.59
C SER A 193 11.05 -12.71 12.79
N LEU A 194 10.14 -11.75 12.66
CA LEU A 194 8.70 -11.99 12.80
C LEU A 194 8.17 -12.99 11.74
N ILE A 195 8.70 -12.93 10.50
CA ILE A 195 8.36 -13.90 9.46
C ILE A 195 8.85 -15.30 9.85
N GLN A 196 10.07 -15.41 10.36
CA GLN A 196 10.66 -16.68 10.81
C GLN A 196 9.94 -17.27 12.03
N GLU A 197 9.42 -16.44 12.90
CA GLU A 197 8.58 -16.85 14.03
C GLU A 197 7.18 -17.34 13.60
N GLY A 198 6.85 -17.23 12.30
CA GLY A 198 5.56 -17.66 11.77
C GLY A 198 4.41 -16.72 12.17
N ARG A 199 4.70 -15.42 12.37
CA ARG A 199 3.68 -14.41 12.66
C ARG A 199 2.74 -14.19 11.49
N PHE A 200 3.15 -14.55 10.27
CA PHE A 200 2.40 -14.34 9.04
C PHE A 200 2.36 -15.62 8.20
N THR A 201 1.21 -15.90 7.60
CA THR A 201 1.07 -16.97 6.58
C THR A 201 1.57 -16.47 5.22
N ALA A 202 1.32 -15.21 4.92
CA ALA A 202 1.83 -14.56 3.72
C ALA A 202 2.31 -13.14 4.01
N VAL A 203 3.33 -12.68 3.26
CA VAL A 203 3.77 -11.28 3.26
C VAL A 203 3.73 -10.77 1.83
N ILE A 204 3.12 -9.61 1.64
CA ILE A 204 3.00 -8.91 0.36
C ILE A 204 3.74 -7.58 0.47
N ILE A 205 4.75 -7.40 -0.36
CA ILE A 205 5.47 -6.14 -0.50
C ILE A 205 5.24 -5.63 -1.93
N ASN A 206 4.66 -4.45 -2.05
CA ASN A 206 4.40 -3.78 -3.33
C ASN A 206 5.06 -2.40 -3.30
N ASP A 207 5.86 -2.07 -4.32
CA ASP A 207 6.56 -0.80 -4.33
C ASP A 207 6.80 -0.27 -5.74
N VAL A 208 7.19 1.01 -5.81
CA VAL A 208 7.50 1.65 -7.08
C VAL A 208 8.75 1.03 -7.70
N MET A 209 8.68 0.81 -9.00
CA MET A 209 9.83 0.37 -9.75
C MET A 209 10.61 1.59 -10.25
N LEU A 210 11.68 1.93 -9.57
CA LEU A 210 12.64 2.95 -10.02
C LEU A 210 13.82 2.29 -10.72
N LEU A 211 13.93 2.51 -12.02
CA LEU A 211 14.98 1.88 -12.85
C LEU A 211 16.39 2.38 -12.58
N TYR A 212 16.52 3.66 -12.31
CA TYR A 212 17.81 4.35 -12.29
C TYR A 212 18.37 4.59 -10.89
N ASN A 213 17.53 4.65 -9.91
CA ASN A 213 17.93 4.56 -8.50
C ASN A 213 17.54 3.18 -7.99
N ALA A 214 18.10 2.18 -8.60
CA ALA A 214 17.82 0.75 -8.35
C ALA A 214 17.89 0.36 -6.88
N GLY A 215 17.83 1.36 -6.08
CA GLY A 215 18.19 1.17 -4.75
C GLY A 215 17.09 0.65 -3.90
N THR A 216 16.01 1.31 -3.85
CA THR A 216 15.42 1.37 -2.53
C THR A 216 14.41 0.28 -2.25
N GLY A 217 13.24 0.27 -2.87
CA GLY A 217 12.24 -0.75 -2.57
C GLY A 217 12.67 -2.15 -3.01
N TYR A 218 13.27 -2.25 -4.21
CA TYR A 218 13.76 -3.52 -4.74
C TYR A 218 14.90 -4.12 -3.91
N ALA A 219 15.89 -3.31 -3.52
CA ALA A 219 17.02 -3.79 -2.71
C ALA A 219 16.55 -4.31 -1.34
N CYS A 220 15.55 -3.68 -0.73
CA CYS A 220 14.95 -4.17 0.50
C CYS A 220 14.26 -5.52 0.29
N MET A 221 13.48 -5.67 -0.81
CA MET A 221 12.84 -6.94 -1.16
C MET A 221 13.86 -8.04 -1.38
N GLU A 222 14.95 -7.78 -2.12
CA GLU A 222 16.03 -8.74 -2.33
C GLU A 222 16.71 -9.13 -1.02
N LYS A 223 16.98 -8.15 -0.15
CA LYS A 223 17.61 -8.40 1.15
C LYS A 223 16.73 -9.29 2.01
N ILE A 224 15.44 -9.01 2.12
CA ILE A 224 14.47 -9.86 2.84
C ILE A 224 14.48 -11.28 2.27
N ALA A 225 14.35 -11.41 0.94
CA ALA A 225 14.32 -12.72 0.29
C ALA A 225 15.61 -13.51 0.50
N LYS A 226 16.78 -12.86 0.46
CA LYS A 226 18.09 -13.49 0.73
C LYS A 226 18.19 -13.99 2.16
N MET A 227 17.79 -13.16 3.13
CA MET A 227 17.82 -13.54 4.55
C MET A 227 16.90 -14.73 4.84
N LEU A 228 15.71 -14.75 4.26
CA LEU A 228 14.78 -15.87 4.43
C LEU A 228 15.24 -17.14 3.72
N LYS A 229 15.88 -17.05 2.55
CA LYS A 229 16.45 -18.20 1.84
C LYS A 229 17.61 -18.85 2.61
N SER A 230 18.35 -18.08 3.38
CA SER A 230 19.42 -18.61 4.23
C SER A 230 18.93 -19.27 5.52
N SER A 231 17.64 -19.19 5.83
CA SER A 231 17.03 -19.84 6.98
C SER A 231 16.66 -21.30 6.67
N ASN A 232 16.53 -22.11 7.72
CA ASN A 232 16.12 -23.52 7.60
C ASN A 232 14.62 -23.73 7.38
N GLN A 233 13.87 -22.65 7.11
CA GLN A 233 12.43 -22.71 6.89
C GLN A 233 12.10 -22.71 5.40
N ASN A 234 10.99 -23.35 5.05
CA ASN A 234 10.54 -23.41 3.67
C ASN A 234 9.64 -22.22 3.34
N TYR A 235 10.11 -21.35 2.47
CA TYR A 235 9.35 -20.24 1.91
C TYR A 235 9.21 -20.39 0.41
N THR A 236 8.07 -19.99 -0.12
CA THR A 236 7.91 -19.78 -1.56
C THR A 236 7.91 -18.28 -1.84
N PHE A 237 8.68 -17.88 -2.82
CA PHE A 237 8.79 -16.50 -3.24
C PHE A 237 8.19 -16.36 -4.64
N LEU A 238 7.21 -15.45 -4.76
CA LEU A 238 6.73 -15.00 -6.04
C LEU A 238 7.17 -13.54 -6.21
N PHE A 239 8.10 -13.35 -7.14
CA PHE A 239 8.64 -12.05 -7.44
C PHE A 239 8.14 -11.60 -8.80
N GLN A 240 7.37 -10.52 -8.83
CA GLN A 240 6.78 -9.98 -10.05
C GLN A 240 7.31 -8.57 -10.29
N ARG A 241 7.92 -8.36 -11.45
CA ARG A 241 8.26 -7.04 -11.95
C ARG A 241 7.38 -6.72 -13.14
N ARG A 242 6.88 -5.51 -13.20
CA ARG A 242 6.11 -5.02 -14.32
C ARG A 242 6.87 -3.87 -14.96
N HIS A 243 7.66 -4.17 -15.99
CA HIS A 243 8.50 -3.17 -16.65
C HIS A 243 8.61 -3.37 -18.15
N PHE A 244 8.55 -2.26 -18.90
CA PHE A 244 8.66 -2.24 -20.35
C PHE A 244 10.06 -2.31 -20.92
N ALA A 245 11.07 -1.83 -20.21
CA ALA A 245 12.30 -1.34 -20.86
C ALA A 245 13.52 -2.25 -20.74
N VAL A 246 13.40 -3.46 -20.18
CA VAL A 246 14.56 -4.37 -20.14
C VAL A 246 14.25 -5.61 -20.96
N PRO A 247 14.62 -5.64 -22.23
CA PRO A 247 14.53 -6.86 -23.04
C PRO A 247 15.35 -7.95 -22.34
N ASN A 248 14.78 -9.12 -22.19
CA ASN A 248 15.43 -10.36 -21.81
C ASN A 248 15.69 -10.66 -20.34
N GLN A 249 15.41 -9.79 -19.38
CA GLN A 249 15.63 -10.17 -17.98
C GLN A 249 14.37 -10.58 -17.22
N PHE A 250 13.21 -10.02 -17.52
CA PHE A 250 11.95 -10.37 -16.86
C PHE A 250 10.78 -10.14 -17.80
N GLN A 251 9.99 -11.16 -18.03
CA GLN A 251 8.71 -11.02 -18.74
C GLN A 251 7.66 -10.47 -17.80
N PHE A 252 7.43 -9.16 -17.83
CA PHE A 252 6.37 -8.52 -17.09
C PHE A 252 5.49 -7.73 -18.01
N GLU A 253 4.21 -7.92 -17.86
CA GLU A 253 3.23 -7.08 -18.49
C GLU A 253 3.12 -5.76 -17.72
N TYR A 254 3.77 -4.74 -18.24
CA TYR A 254 3.58 -3.38 -17.76
C TYR A 254 2.33 -2.80 -18.41
N GLY A 255 1.55 -2.04 -17.61
CA GLY A 255 0.41 -1.32 -18.16
C GLY A 255 -0.81 -2.19 -18.40
N ILE A 256 -1.00 -3.23 -17.59
CA ILE A 256 -2.30 -3.94 -17.58
C ILE A 256 -3.38 -2.89 -17.30
N LYS A 257 -4.31 -2.77 -18.23
CA LYS A 257 -5.46 -1.87 -18.08
C LYS A 257 -6.27 -2.33 -16.87
N LEU A 258 -6.63 -1.41 -16.00
CA LEU A 258 -7.37 -1.70 -14.77
C LEU A 258 -8.66 -2.50 -15.02
N ARG A 259 -9.25 -2.40 -16.22
CA ARG A 259 -10.52 -3.05 -16.58
C ARG A 259 -10.41 -4.53 -16.85
N ASP A 260 -9.25 -5.05 -17.19
CA ASP A 260 -9.19 -6.34 -17.90
C ASP A 260 -9.10 -7.54 -16.96
N ASN A 261 -8.76 -7.35 -15.67
CA ASN A 261 -8.37 -8.50 -14.84
C ASN A 261 -9.06 -8.68 -13.49
N ILE A 262 -9.73 -7.68 -12.92
CA ILE A 262 -10.23 -7.79 -11.54
C ILE A 262 -11.69 -7.33 -11.40
N GLY A 263 -12.38 -7.03 -12.49
CA GLY A 263 -13.76 -6.51 -12.44
C GLY A 263 -13.86 -5.14 -11.77
N PHE A 264 -12.79 -4.32 -11.85
CA PHE A 264 -12.82 -2.97 -11.37
C PHE A 264 -13.79 -2.12 -12.18
N THR A 265 -14.53 -1.31 -11.48
CA THR A 265 -15.36 -0.29 -12.07
C THR A 265 -14.49 0.64 -12.91
N PRO A 266 -14.94 1.03 -14.10
CA PRO A 266 -14.29 2.08 -14.87
C PRO A 266 -14.08 3.33 -14.01
N ILE A 267 -13.06 4.12 -14.34
CA ILE A 267 -12.83 5.41 -13.69
C ILE A 267 -14.12 6.22 -13.71
N ILE A 268 -14.64 6.52 -12.54
CA ILE A 268 -15.91 7.26 -12.40
C ILE A 268 -15.74 8.72 -12.77
N GLN A 269 -16.84 9.37 -13.13
CA GLN A 269 -16.84 10.75 -13.62
C GLN A 269 -16.16 11.72 -12.66
N GLU A 270 -16.38 11.58 -11.37
CA GLU A 270 -15.81 12.42 -10.33
C GLU A 270 -14.28 12.39 -10.27
N ALA A 271 -13.67 11.30 -10.75
CA ALA A 271 -12.22 11.15 -10.78
C ALA A 271 -11.57 11.65 -12.09
N GLN A 272 -12.32 11.79 -13.17
CA GLN A 272 -11.77 12.06 -14.50
C GLN A 272 -10.94 13.36 -14.56
N SER A 273 -11.39 14.41 -13.89
CA SER A 273 -10.70 15.71 -13.86
C SER A 273 -9.33 15.65 -13.16
N PHE A 274 -9.09 14.62 -12.35
CA PHE A 274 -7.82 14.39 -11.64
C PHE A 274 -6.82 13.59 -12.45
N ASN A 275 -7.19 13.13 -13.65
CA ASN A 275 -6.36 12.32 -14.53
C ASN A 275 -5.70 11.14 -13.78
N PRO A 276 -6.50 10.21 -13.22
CA PRO A 276 -5.98 9.09 -12.45
C PRO A 276 -5.16 8.16 -13.32
N PHE A 277 -4.18 7.49 -12.71
CA PHE A 277 -3.44 6.45 -13.40
C PHE A 277 -4.36 5.29 -13.78
N SER A 278 -4.38 4.98 -15.07
CA SER A 278 -5.20 3.92 -15.67
C SER A 278 -4.43 2.61 -15.90
N THR A 279 -3.16 2.59 -15.52
CA THR A 279 -2.26 1.43 -15.69
C THR A 279 -1.48 1.16 -14.43
N CYS A 280 -1.19 -0.11 -14.17
CA CYS A 280 -0.33 -0.55 -13.08
C CYS A 280 1.15 -0.45 -13.47
N GLY A 281 2.03 -0.30 -12.49
CA GLY A 281 3.46 -0.24 -12.70
C GLY A 281 4.20 -0.29 -11.38
N SER A 282 4.34 -1.49 -10.82
CA SER A 282 5.02 -1.73 -9.56
C SER A 282 5.88 -2.97 -9.60
N ILE A 283 6.65 -3.15 -8.54
CA ILE A 283 7.37 -4.37 -8.24
C ILE A 283 6.72 -5.02 -7.03
N GLN A 284 6.50 -6.33 -7.08
CA GLN A 284 5.86 -7.08 -6.02
C GLN A 284 6.72 -8.26 -5.59
N LEU A 285 6.88 -8.43 -4.29
CA LEU A 285 7.40 -9.64 -3.67
C LEU A 285 6.30 -10.24 -2.80
N ILE A 286 5.93 -11.47 -3.09
CA ILE A 286 5.01 -12.26 -2.27
C ILE A 286 5.79 -13.40 -1.65
N ILE A 287 5.79 -13.47 -0.33
CA ILE A 287 6.42 -14.52 0.47
C ILE A 287 5.30 -15.37 1.07
N LYS A 288 5.37 -16.67 0.89
CA LYS A 288 4.41 -17.63 1.46
C LYS A 288 5.15 -18.59 2.37
N THR A 289 4.66 -18.71 3.59
CA THR A 289 5.19 -19.70 4.54
C THR A 289 4.58 -21.06 4.24
N ILE A 290 5.41 -22.03 3.92
CA ILE A 290 4.96 -23.42 3.72
C ILE A 290 4.90 -24.09 5.09
N LYS A 291 3.69 -24.31 5.60
CA LYS A 291 3.53 -25.15 6.80
C LYS A 291 4.11 -26.53 6.49
N LYS A 292 5.11 -26.98 7.25
CA LYS A 292 5.48 -28.41 7.22
C LYS A 292 4.22 -29.19 7.58
N GLN A 293 3.75 -30.01 6.65
CA GLN A 293 2.77 -31.04 7.04
C GLN A 293 3.44 -31.84 8.17
N GLN A 294 2.85 -31.76 9.35
CA GLN A 294 3.26 -32.68 10.42
C GLN A 294 2.93 -34.08 9.94
N PRO A 295 3.89 -35.01 10.04
CA PRO A 295 3.70 -36.40 9.63
C PRO A 295 2.59 -37.08 10.39
#